data_32ad7b2a610b0556efcc8c1f15278ba4
#
_entry.id   32ad7b2a610b0556efcc8c1f15278ba4
#
_cell.length_a   1.000
_cell.length_b   1.000
_cell.length_c   1.000
_cell.angle_alpha   90.00
_cell.angle_beta   90.00
_cell.angle_gamma   90.00
#
_symmetry.space_group_name_H-M   'P 1'
#
loop_
_entity.id
_entity.type
_entity.pdbx_description
1 polymer ?
#
loop_
_entity_poly.entity_id
_entity_poly.type
_entity_poly.pdbx_seq_one_letter_code
_entity_poly.pdbx_strand_id
1 'polypeptide(L)'
;QRQANAVLGGTSIGRPYTSGTFSINGDDTIVATIGSDKKPADLARVQPDESPLFLTDLNNDLLGSKTLASTQRVTWPSSHDGKLIEGWVMRPPEFDPASTYPLILEIHGGPHTAYGPNFSTEAQLYAAAGYVVLYANPRGSTSYGEAFANSIDLAYPGYDYDDLMAGVDALLEEGYINKEQLFVTGGSGGGVLTAWIVGKTDRFKAAAVAKPVINWASFVLTADLNYYFATTWFDTAPWEDIQSYWDRSPLSLVGNVSTPTLLLTGELDYRTPISETEQYYQALKHRGVDT
;
A
#
# COMPACT_ATOMS: atom_id res chain seq x y z
N GLN A 1 8.35 -2.67 32.98
CA GLN A 1 8.22 -2.73 31.52
C GLN A 1 8.93 -1.50 30.95
N ARG A 2 10.07 -1.68 30.30
CA ARG A 2 10.76 -0.61 29.57
C ARG A 2 10.02 -0.43 28.24
N GLN A 3 9.45 0.72 28.02
CA GLN A 3 8.82 1.08 26.77
C GLN A 3 9.96 1.44 25.77
N ALA A 4 10.17 0.62 24.76
CA ALA A 4 11.11 0.93 23.69
C ALA A 4 10.50 1.96 22.77
N ASN A 5 10.96 3.20 22.81
CA ASN A 5 10.55 4.28 21.89
C ASN A 5 11.44 4.39 20.66
N ALA A 6 12.11 3.31 20.26
CA ALA A 6 12.89 3.31 19.03
C ALA A 6 11.97 3.12 17.82
N VAL A 7 11.74 4.18 17.09
CA VAL A 7 11.11 4.10 15.76
C VAL A 7 12.21 3.67 14.78
N LEU A 8 12.24 2.37 14.45
CA LEU A 8 13.10 1.88 13.38
C LEU A 8 12.59 2.44 12.06
N GLY A 9 13.42 3.17 11.34
CA GLY A 9 13.11 3.69 10.02
C GLY A 9 13.12 2.59 8.97
N GLY A 10 12.13 2.63 8.07
CA GLY A 10 12.06 1.72 6.94
C GLY A 10 13.29 1.77 6.05
N THR A 11 13.80 0.62 5.66
CA THR A 11 14.90 0.50 4.70
C THR A 11 14.44 0.61 3.25
N SER A 12 13.13 0.56 2.99
CA SER A 12 12.56 0.85 1.69
C SER A 12 12.56 2.35 1.42
N ILE A 13 13.05 2.77 0.26
CA ILE A 13 13.01 4.18 -0.17
C ILE A 13 11.90 4.45 -1.20
N GLY A 14 11.38 3.42 -1.86
CA GLY A 14 10.30 3.56 -2.84
C GLY A 14 8.98 3.88 -2.17
N ARG A 15 8.58 3.05 -1.22
CA ARG A 15 7.30 3.10 -0.50
C ARG A 15 7.52 3.07 1.01
N PRO A 16 6.61 3.64 1.82
CA PRO A 16 6.83 3.88 3.25
C PRO A 16 6.56 2.64 4.12
N TYR A 17 7.02 1.45 3.69
CA TYR A 17 6.88 0.22 4.48
C TYR A 17 7.56 0.34 5.85
N THR A 18 6.89 -0.21 6.87
CA THR A 18 7.51 -0.38 8.19
C THR A 18 8.51 -1.53 8.12
N SER A 19 9.76 -1.22 8.25
CA SER A 19 10.85 -2.19 8.30
C SER A 19 12.04 -1.54 8.98
N GLY A 20 13.02 -2.34 9.37
CA GLY A 20 14.25 -1.83 9.96
C GLY A 20 15.16 -2.97 10.35
N THR A 21 16.42 -2.68 10.50
CA THR A 21 17.42 -3.63 10.99
C THR A 21 18.18 -3.04 12.17
N PHE A 22 18.64 -3.89 13.04
CA PHE A 22 19.53 -3.50 14.12
C PHE A 22 20.57 -4.59 14.39
N SER A 23 21.65 -4.19 15.04
CA SER A 23 22.70 -5.08 15.56
C SER A 23 23.03 -4.66 16.98
N ILE A 24 23.32 -5.63 17.83
CA ILE A 24 23.73 -5.43 19.22
C ILE A 24 25.09 -6.10 19.38
N ASN A 25 26.04 -5.39 19.99
CA ASN A 25 27.33 -5.96 20.34
C ASN A 25 27.35 -6.47 21.79
N GLY A 26 28.53 -7.00 22.23
CA GLY A 26 28.67 -7.61 23.55
C GLY A 26 28.63 -6.66 24.75
N ASP A 27 28.62 -5.35 24.53
CA ASP A 27 28.47 -4.30 25.56
C ASP A 27 27.10 -3.55 25.48
N ASP A 28 26.11 -4.20 24.86
CA ASP A 28 24.73 -3.70 24.68
C ASP A 28 24.64 -2.42 23.85
N THR A 29 25.66 -2.07 23.08
CA THR A 29 25.57 -0.99 22.11
C THR A 29 24.69 -1.44 20.95
N ILE A 30 23.61 -0.69 20.67
CA ILE A 30 22.69 -0.94 19.59
C ILE A 30 23.00 0.02 18.45
N VAL A 31 23.15 -0.51 17.22
CA VAL A 31 23.15 0.26 15.99
C VAL A 31 21.93 -0.15 15.19
N ALA A 32 21.13 0.81 14.77
CA ALA A 32 19.87 0.58 14.06
C ALA A 32 19.73 1.50 12.85
N THR A 33 18.87 1.10 11.89
CA THR A 33 18.40 1.97 10.82
C THR A 33 17.31 2.89 11.35
N ILE A 34 17.46 4.22 11.17
CA ILE A 34 16.48 5.22 11.62
C ILE A 34 16.24 6.20 10.48
N GLY A 35 14.99 6.43 10.16
CA GLY A 35 14.54 7.38 9.14
C GLY A 35 13.32 8.18 9.60
N SER A 36 12.74 8.93 8.68
CA SER A 36 11.51 9.70 8.86
C SER A 36 10.79 9.84 7.51
N ASP A 37 9.66 10.52 7.49
CA ASP A 37 8.95 10.86 6.24
C ASP A 37 9.75 11.77 5.30
N LYS A 38 10.77 12.46 5.80
CA LYS A 38 11.65 13.38 5.03
C LYS A 38 13.07 12.87 4.84
N LYS A 39 13.45 11.80 5.51
CA LYS A 39 14.81 11.27 5.46
C LYS A 39 14.78 9.76 5.31
N PRO A 40 15.37 9.20 4.23
CA PRO A 40 15.63 7.76 4.16
C PRO A 40 16.45 7.30 5.36
N ALA A 41 16.37 6.00 5.68
CA ALA A 41 17.05 5.47 6.86
C ALA A 41 18.56 5.63 6.77
N ASP A 42 19.14 6.14 7.85
CA ASP A 42 20.58 6.16 8.15
C ASP A 42 20.88 5.23 9.31
N LEU A 43 22.16 4.90 9.50
CA LEU A 43 22.62 4.18 10.68
C LEU A 43 22.74 5.13 11.86
N ALA A 44 22.20 4.72 12.99
CA ALA A 44 22.33 5.45 14.24
C ALA A 44 22.64 4.51 15.40
N ARG A 45 23.51 4.99 16.32
CA ARG A 45 23.67 4.38 17.63
C ARG A 45 22.51 4.78 18.52
N VAL A 46 21.87 3.78 19.12
CA VAL A 46 20.73 3.96 20.02
C VAL A 46 21.14 3.53 21.42
N GLN A 47 20.85 4.35 22.42
CA GLN A 47 20.99 4.02 23.82
C GLN A 47 19.69 4.32 24.57
N PRO A 48 19.39 3.59 25.65
CA PRO A 48 18.24 3.92 26.48
C PRO A 48 18.30 5.36 26.95
N ASP A 49 17.20 6.07 26.90
CA ASP A 49 17.00 7.44 27.41
C ASP A 49 17.86 8.53 26.72
N GLU A 50 18.50 8.21 25.58
CA GLU A 50 19.24 9.17 24.76
C GLU A 50 18.61 9.34 23.38
N SER A 51 18.82 10.52 22.77
CA SER A 51 18.49 10.70 21.35
C SER A 51 19.44 9.87 20.47
N PRO A 52 18.95 9.29 19.36
CA PRO A 52 19.81 8.55 18.44
C PRO A 52 20.99 9.38 17.95
N LEU A 53 22.18 8.84 18.02
CA LEU A 53 23.38 9.43 17.42
C LEU A 53 23.54 8.88 16.01
N PHE A 54 23.27 9.69 15.00
CA PHE A 54 23.48 9.30 13.61
C PHE A 54 24.96 9.09 13.29
N LEU A 55 25.27 7.96 12.68
CA LEU A 55 26.62 7.55 12.26
C LEU A 55 26.84 7.78 10.77
N THR A 56 25.75 7.92 9.99
CA THR A 56 25.77 8.20 8.54
C THR A 56 24.81 9.34 8.19
N ASP A 57 25.01 9.93 7.03
CA ASP A 57 24.16 10.97 6.42
C ASP A 57 24.19 10.78 4.89
N LEU A 58 23.58 9.63 4.45
CA LEU A 58 23.80 9.08 3.11
C LEU A 58 23.09 9.84 1.99
N ASN A 59 22.05 10.60 2.29
CA ASN A 59 21.18 11.20 1.28
C ASN A 59 21.10 12.73 1.35
N ASN A 60 21.90 13.37 2.18
CA ASN A 60 21.85 14.81 2.41
C ASN A 60 22.33 15.62 1.19
N ASP A 61 23.26 15.11 0.41
CA ASP A 61 23.74 15.68 -0.83
C ASP A 61 22.60 15.84 -1.87
N LEU A 62 21.69 14.86 -1.94
CA LEU A 62 20.54 14.88 -2.83
C LEU A 62 19.34 15.63 -2.24
N LEU A 63 18.97 15.32 -0.99
CA LEU A 63 17.70 15.74 -0.40
C LEU A 63 17.82 17.05 0.39
N GLY A 64 19.01 17.41 0.88
CA GLY A 64 19.23 18.59 1.72
C GLY A 64 18.89 19.94 1.04
N SER A 65 18.86 19.98 -0.30
CA SER A 65 18.46 21.13 -1.09
C SER A 65 17.01 21.09 -1.59
N LYS A 66 16.25 20.06 -1.26
CA LYS A 66 14.86 19.85 -1.74
C LYS A 66 13.83 20.27 -0.70
N THR A 67 12.74 20.85 -1.17
CA THR A 67 11.55 21.08 -0.34
C THR A 67 10.70 19.81 -0.35
N LEU A 68 10.78 19.06 0.75
CA LEU A 68 10.06 17.80 0.89
C LEU A 68 8.71 18.00 1.55
N ALA A 69 7.71 17.26 1.09
CA ALA A 69 6.39 17.20 1.68
C ALA A 69 6.45 16.56 3.10
N SER A 70 5.53 16.96 3.94
CA SER A 70 5.35 16.37 5.29
C SER A 70 4.17 15.43 5.31
N THR A 71 4.27 14.42 6.14
CA THR A 71 3.22 13.41 6.36
C THR A 71 2.42 13.74 7.62
N GLN A 72 1.10 13.63 7.54
CA GLN A 72 0.20 13.73 8.68
C GLN A 72 -0.51 12.40 8.88
N ARG A 73 -0.46 11.87 10.11
CA ARG A 73 -1.24 10.72 10.54
C ARG A 73 -2.72 11.09 10.59
N VAL A 74 -3.57 10.21 10.05
CA VAL A 74 -5.02 10.33 10.06
C VAL A 74 -5.65 9.01 10.45
N THR A 75 -6.86 9.06 11.00
CA THR A 75 -7.64 7.87 11.34
C THR A 75 -9.10 8.09 10.98
N TRP A 76 -9.79 7.01 10.58
CA TRP A 76 -11.21 7.04 10.27
C TRP A 76 -11.87 5.70 10.60
N PRO A 77 -13.18 5.67 10.87
CA PRO A 77 -13.89 4.42 11.04
C PRO A 77 -14.13 3.74 9.68
N SER A 78 -13.96 2.43 9.64
CA SER A 78 -14.39 1.62 8.50
C SER A 78 -15.90 1.75 8.28
N SER A 79 -16.34 1.89 7.04
CA SER A 79 -17.77 1.91 6.71
C SER A 79 -18.46 0.56 6.93
N HIS A 80 -17.70 -0.54 6.99
CA HIS A 80 -18.23 -1.88 7.21
C HIS A 80 -18.66 -2.11 8.68
N ASP A 81 -17.77 -1.84 9.63
CA ASP A 81 -17.95 -2.25 11.03
C ASP A 81 -17.51 -1.18 12.05
N GLY A 82 -17.14 0.01 11.60
CA GLY A 82 -16.65 1.08 12.46
C GLY A 82 -15.24 0.87 13.05
N LYS A 83 -14.54 -0.20 12.62
CA LYS A 83 -13.16 -0.44 13.05
C LYS A 83 -12.27 0.73 12.68
N LEU A 84 -11.44 1.20 13.63
CA LEU A 84 -10.57 2.33 13.38
C LEU A 84 -9.42 1.94 12.44
N ILE A 85 -9.35 2.63 11.31
CA ILE A 85 -8.30 2.47 10.30
C ILE A 85 -7.33 3.64 10.42
N GLU A 86 -6.05 3.34 10.26
CA GLU A 86 -4.97 4.32 10.29
C GLU A 86 -4.35 4.51 8.92
N GLY A 87 -4.00 5.76 8.62
CA GLY A 87 -3.27 6.11 7.41
C GLY A 87 -2.50 7.41 7.57
N TRP A 88 -1.88 7.80 6.48
CA TRP A 88 -1.10 9.04 6.39
C TRP A 88 -1.48 9.80 5.14
N VAL A 89 -1.54 11.11 5.30
CA VAL A 89 -1.76 12.04 4.20
C VAL A 89 -0.47 12.83 3.97
N MET A 90 0.06 12.77 2.77
CA MET A 90 1.14 13.63 2.33
C MET A 90 0.56 14.70 1.41
N ARG A 91 0.78 15.97 1.75
CA ARG A 91 0.29 17.12 0.98
C ARG A 91 1.43 17.75 0.17
N PRO A 92 1.15 18.44 -0.95
CA PRO A 92 2.17 19.20 -1.67
C PRO A 92 2.98 20.12 -0.75
N PRO A 93 4.26 20.38 -1.04
CA PRO A 93 5.10 21.25 -0.19
C PRO A 93 4.53 22.65 0.05
N GLU A 94 3.83 23.20 -0.95
CA GLU A 94 3.18 24.52 -0.90
C GLU A 94 1.66 24.40 -0.76
N PHE A 95 1.20 23.48 0.12
CA PHE A 95 -0.23 23.21 0.31
C PHE A 95 -0.98 24.44 0.84
N ASP A 96 -2.03 24.84 0.11
CA ASP A 96 -2.98 25.88 0.51
C ASP A 96 -4.36 25.23 0.77
N PRO A 97 -4.90 25.27 2.01
CA PRO A 97 -6.19 24.67 2.32
C PRO A 97 -7.39 25.32 1.61
N ALA A 98 -7.22 26.49 1.01
CA ALA A 98 -8.24 27.15 0.19
C ALA A 98 -8.28 26.65 -1.26
N SER A 99 -7.29 25.89 -1.68
CA SER A 99 -7.20 25.28 -3.00
C SER A 99 -7.72 23.85 -3.01
N THR A 100 -7.99 23.30 -4.20
CA THR A 100 -8.40 21.89 -4.35
C THR A 100 -7.33 21.10 -5.09
N TYR A 101 -7.13 19.84 -4.67
CA TYR A 101 -6.04 18.99 -5.14
C TYR A 101 -6.54 17.65 -5.66
N PRO A 102 -5.89 17.06 -6.67
CA PRO A 102 -6.11 15.65 -7.01
C PRO A 102 -5.62 14.75 -5.88
N LEU A 103 -6.28 13.59 -5.70
CA LEU A 103 -5.93 12.58 -4.70
C LEU A 103 -5.38 11.32 -5.37
N ILE A 104 -4.28 10.80 -4.87
CA ILE A 104 -3.82 9.44 -5.14
C ILE A 104 -4.03 8.60 -3.88
N LEU A 105 -4.79 7.51 -4.00
CA LEU A 105 -4.83 6.43 -3.01
C LEU A 105 -3.72 5.44 -3.36
N GLU A 106 -2.72 5.32 -2.48
CA GLU A 106 -1.60 4.39 -2.58
C GLU A 106 -1.84 3.21 -1.63
N ILE A 107 -1.85 1.97 -2.17
CA ILE A 107 -2.19 0.76 -1.44
C ILE A 107 -0.96 -0.14 -1.32
N HIS A 108 -0.59 -0.52 -0.09
CA HIS A 108 0.52 -1.43 0.14
C HIS A 108 0.24 -2.86 -0.33
N GLY A 109 1.31 -3.58 -0.63
CA GLY A 109 1.26 -5.01 -0.89
C GLY A 109 1.23 -5.83 0.40
N GLY A 110 1.31 -7.10 0.26
CA GLY A 110 1.22 -8.09 1.34
C GLY A 110 0.07 -9.04 1.08
N PRO A 111 -1.08 -8.94 1.75
CA PRO A 111 -1.60 -7.87 2.63
C PRO A 111 -0.97 -7.75 4.02
N HIS A 112 -0.34 -8.80 4.55
CA HIS A 112 0.28 -8.81 5.88
C HIS A 112 1.61 -8.04 5.91
N THR A 113 1.52 -6.73 5.65
CA THR A 113 2.59 -5.74 5.84
C THR A 113 1.97 -4.48 6.46
N ALA A 114 2.75 -3.43 6.63
CA ALA A 114 2.23 -2.14 7.05
C ALA A 114 3.04 -0.98 6.46
N TYR A 115 2.38 0.11 6.16
CA TYR A 115 2.98 1.42 5.96
C TYR A 115 3.18 2.14 7.31
N GLY A 116 4.04 3.13 7.32
CA GLY A 116 4.30 4.00 8.45
C GLY A 116 4.76 5.39 8.01
N PRO A 117 5.11 6.28 8.94
CA PRO A 117 5.60 7.62 8.62
C PRO A 117 7.07 7.58 8.16
N ASN A 118 7.37 6.72 7.20
CA ASN A 118 8.69 6.51 6.64
C ASN A 118 8.84 7.24 5.30
N PHE A 119 10.08 7.45 4.87
CA PHE A 119 10.37 8.07 3.59
C PHE A 119 9.79 7.23 2.44
N SER A 120 9.18 7.92 1.48
CA SER A 120 8.65 7.34 0.25
C SER A 120 9.00 8.23 -0.92
N THR A 121 9.88 7.77 -1.80
CA THR A 121 10.21 8.49 -3.04
C THR A 121 8.96 8.69 -3.91
N GLU A 122 8.12 7.65 -4.05
CA GLU A 122 6.91 7.71 -4.85
C GLU A 122 5.95 8.79 -4.31
N ALA A 123 5.64 8.77 -3.01
CA ALA A 123 4.75 9.75 -2.40
C ALA A 123 5.33 11.17 -2.47
N GLN A 124 6.65 11.35 -2.28
CA GLN A 124 7.31 12.64 -2.43
C GLN A 124 7.22 13.18 -3.87
N LEU A 125 7.40 12.31 -4.87
CA LEU A 125 7.27 12.69 -6.29
C LEU A 125 5.82 13.06 -6.63
N TYR A 126 4.83 12.32 -6.15
CA TYR A 126 3.41 12.65 -6.34
C TYR A 126 3.05 13.97 -5.66
N ALA A 127 3.49 14.18 -4.42
CA ALA A 127 3.25 15.43 -3.70
C ALA A 127 3.94 16.62 -4.39
N ALA A 128 5.18 16.46 -4.88
CA ALA A 128 5.88 17.49 -5.66
C ALA A 128 5.19 17.81 -7.00
N ALA A 129 4.46 16.85 -7.57
CA ALA A 129 3.64 17.05 -8.77
C ALA A 129 2.25 17.67 -8.47
N GLY A 130 1.97 18.02 -7.22
CA GLY A 130 0.74 18.70 -6.82
C GLY A 130 -0.40 17.78 -6.37
N TYR A 131 -0.15 16.48 -6.16
CA TYR A 131 -1.14 15.53 -5.63
C TYR A 131 -1.13 15.49 -4.11
N VAL A 132 -2.30 15.33 -3.52
CA VAL A 132 -2.42 14.79 -2.16
C VAL A 132 -2.33 13.27 -2.26
N VAL A 133 -1.55 12.65 -1.39
CA VAL A 133 -1.36 11.19 -1.36
C VAL A 133 -1.92 10.64 -0.05
N LEU A 134 -2.88 9.74 -0.14
CA LEU A 134 -3.36 8.93 0.99
C LEU A 134 -2.75 7.54 0.89
N TYR A 135 -2.07 7.10 1.95
CA TYR A 135 -1.68 5.71 2.10
C TYR A 135 -2.10 5.19 3.48
N ALA A 136 -2.58 3.96 3.54
CA ALA A 136 -3.31 3.45 4.69
C ALA A 136 -2.93 2.02 5.02
N ASN A 137 -3.27 1.61 6.25
CA ASN A 137 -3.22 0.24 6.71
C ASN A 137 -4.65 -0.29 6.90
N PRO A 138 -5.28 -0.83 5.85
CA PRO A 138 -6.58 -1.46 5.97
C PRO A 138 -6.47 -2.74 6.82
N ARG A 139 -7.60 -3.34 7.19
CA ARG A 139 -7.61 -4.68 7.82
C ARG A 139 -6.73 -5.67 7.04
N GLY A 140 -6.08 -6.58 7.74
CA GLY A 140 -5.05 -7.44 7.16
C GLY A 140 -3.64 -6.92 7.35
N SER A 141 -3.46 -5.61 7.59
CA SER A 141 -2.14 -5.04 7.87
C SER A 141 -1.56 -5.56 9.17
N THR A 142 -0.23 -5.70 9.22
CA THR A 142 0.51 -5.99 10.46
C THR A 142 0.59 -4.75 11.36
N SER A 143 1.19 -4.88 12.54
CA SER A 143 1.41 -3.80 13.53
C SER A 143 0.21 -3.44 14.40
N TYR A 144 -0.97 -4.00 14.17
CA TYR A 144 -2.22 -3.73 14.92
C TYR A 144 -2.70 -4.94 15.73
N GLY A 145 -1.86 -5.96 15.86
CA GLY A 145 -2.16 -7.20 16.55
C GLY A 145 -2.77 -8.28 15.63
N GLU A 146 -2.76 -9.51 16.12
CA GLU A 146 -3.15 -10.70 15.36
C GLU A 146 -4.61 -10.64 14.87
N ALA A 147 -5.53 -10.20 15.73
CA ALA A 147 -6.95 -10.10 15.37
C ALA A 147 -7.22 -9.11 14.22
N PHE A 148 -6.40 -8.06 14.07
CA PHE A 148 -6.51 -7.13 12.95
C PHE A 148 -5.91 -7.72 11.68
N ALA A 149 -4.75 -8.35 11.78
CA ALA A 149 -4.09 -9.01 10.65
C ALA A 149 -4.95 -10.16 10.09
N ASN A 150 -5.47 -11.03 10.96
CA ASN A 150 -6.27 -12.19 10.56
C ASN A 150 -7.74 -11.86 10.21
N SER A 151 -8.16 -10.59 10.31
CA SER A 151 -9.54 -10.22 9.96
C SER A 151 -9.88 -10.34 8.47
N ILE A 152 -8.89 -10.65 7.62
CA ILE A 152 -9.05 -10.95 6.19
C ILE A 152 -8.89 -12.45 5.88
N ASP A 153 -8.71 -13.28 6.90
CA ASP A 153 -8.54 -14.71 6.72
C ASP A 153 -9.75 -15.29 5.98
N LEU A 154 -9.50 -16.09 4.94
CA LEU A 154 -10.50 -16.63 4.00
C LEU A 154 -11.46 -15.58 3.38
N ALA A 155 -11.11 -14.28 3.44
CA ALA A 155 -11.97 -13.17 3.02
C ALA A 155 -11.23 -12.04 2.27
N TYR A 156 -10.08 -12.34 1.64
CA TYR A 156 -9.27 -11.37 0.88
C TYR A 156 -9.40 -11.57 -0.64
N PRO A 157 -9.61 -10.50 -1.44
CA PRO A 157 -10.06 -9.16 -1.04
C PRO A 157 -11.49 -9.16 -0.51
N GLY A 158 -11.82 -8.23 0.37
CA GLY A 158 -13.11 -8.17 1.04
C GLY A 158 -13.41 -6.77 1.61
N TYR A 159 -13.60 -6.68 2.92
CA TYR A 159 -13.91 -5.45 3.63
C TYR A 159 -12.72 -4.48 3.79
N ASP A 160 -11.52 -4.87 3.38
CA ASP A 160 -10.37 -3.99 3.13
C ASP A 160 -10.70 -2.92 2.06
N TYR A 161 -11.56 -3.24 1.10
CA TYR A 161 -12.15 -2.28 0.19
C TYR A 161 -12.92 -1.18 0.94
N ASP A 162 -13.79 -1.54 1.89
CA ASP A 162 -14.59 -0.59 2.65
C ASP A 162 -13.71 0.30 3.53
N ASP A 163 -12.63 -0.25 4.10
CA ASP A 163 -11.64 0.50 4.87
C ASP A 163 -10.99 1.60 4.03
N LEU A 164 -10.55 1.25 2.81
CA LEU A 164 -9.88 2.18 1.90
C LEU A 164 -10.83 3.24 1.36
N MET A 165 -12.06 2.86 0.97
CA MET A 165 -13.04 3.81 0.46
C MET A 165 -13.49 4.79 1.53
N ALA A 166 -13.67 4.34 2.78
CA ALA A 166 -13.96 5.22 3.91
C ALA A 166 -12.84 6.26 4.14
N GLY A 167 -11.58 5.89 3.90
CA GLY A 167 -10.45 6.83 3.97
C GLY A 167 -10.48 7.89 2.86
N VAL A 168 -10.87 7.51 1.65
CA VAL A 168 -11.08 8.47 0.55
C VAL A 168 -12.23 9.42 0.88
N ASP A 169 -13.34 8.90 1.43
CA ASP A 169 -14.50 9.71 1.81
C ASP A 169 -14.15 10.68 2.93
N ALA A 170 -13.42 10.25 3.96
CA ALA A 170 -12.96 11.11 5.04
C ALA A 170 -12.11 12.30 4.53
N LEU A 171 -11.24 12.07 3.51
CA LEU A 171 -10.47 13.16 2.93
C LEU A 171 -11.31 14.08 2.03
N LEU A 172 -12.34 13.58 1.37
CA LEU A 172 -13.27 14.41 0.61
C LEU A 172 -14.06 15.37 1.52
N GLU A 173 -14.40 14.95 2.73
CA GLU A 173 -15.08 15.77 3.73
C GLU A 173 -14.22 16.95 4.23
N GLU A 174 -12.88 16.85 4.14
CA GLU A 174 -11.96 17.96 4.47
C GLU A 174 -12.06 19.16 3.49
N GLY A 175 -12.66 18.96 2.31
CA GLY A 175 -13.00 20.02 1.36
C GLY A 175 -11.89 20.48 0.41
N TYR A 176 -10.65 20.01 0.59
CA TYR A 176 -9.53 20.36 -0.30
C TYR A 176 -9.22 19.30 -1.37
N ILE A 177 -9.97 18.22 -1.44
CA ILE A 177 -9.82 17.20 -2.49
C ILE A 177 -10.83 17.45 -3.63
N ASN A 178 -10.32 17.45 -4.86
CA ASN A 178 -11.17 17.47 -6.04
C ASN A 178 -11.73 16.06 -6.31
N LYS A 179 -13.01 15.85 -6.02
CA LYS A 179 -13.70 14.56 -6.22
C LYS A 179 -13.70 14.05 -7.66
N GLU A 180 -13.49 14.95 -8.64
CA GLU A 180 -13.38 14.60 -10.06
C GLU A 180 -11.95 14.19 -10.47
N GLN A 181 -11.00 14.18 -9.54
CA GLN A 181 -9.57 13.89 -9.78
C GLN A 181 -9.04 12.91 -8.73
N LEU A 182 -9.67 11.74 -8.63
CA LEU A 182 -9.24 10.64 -7.77
C LEU A 182 -8.48 9.61 -8.61
N PHE A 183 -7.36 9.14 -8.09
CA PHE A 183 -6.49 8.14 -8.69
C PHE A 183 -6.16 7.05 -7.69
N VAL A 184 -5.91 5.83 -8.15
CA VAL A 184 -5.58 4.70 -7.28
C VAL A 184 -4.41 3.90 -7.83
N THR A 185 -3.51 3.50 -6.95
CA THR A 185 -2.37 2.66 -7.31
C THR A 185 -1.99 1.72 -6.19
N GLY A 186 -1.37 0.62 -6.54
CA GLY A 186 -0.81 -0.35 -5.61
C GLY A 186 -0.07 -1.47 -6.31
N GLY A 187 0.77 -2.15 -5.56
CA GLY A 187 1.55 -3.28 -6.08
C GLY A 187 1.35 -4.56 -5.29
N SER A 188 1.43 -5.73 -5.94
CA SER A 188 1.22 -7.04 -5.32
C SER A 188 -0.18 -7.12 -4.70
N GLY A 189 -0.33 -7.36 -3.37
CA GLY A 189 -1.61 -7.24 -2.70
C GLY A 189 -2.31 -5.90 -2.93
N GLY A 190 -1.57 -4.77 -2.94
CA GLY A 190 -2.12 -3.48 -3.34
C GLY A 190 -2.57 -3.43 -4.80
N GLY A 191 -1.93 -4.19 -5.69
CA GLY A 191 -2.36 -4.38 -7.08
C GLY A 191 -3.67 -5.15 -7.19
N VAL A 192 -3.87 -6.19 -6.35
CA VAL A 192 -5.15 -6.90 -6.20
C VAL A 192 -6.25 -5.92 -5.84
N LEU A 193 -6.03 -5.12 -4.77
CA LEU A 193 -7.02 -4.17 -4.28
C LEU A 193 -7.28 -3.04 -5.28
N THR A 194 -6.27 -2.56 -5.99
CA THR A 194 -6.45 -1.56 -7.06
C THR A 194 -7.34 -2.10 -8.17
N ALA A 195 -7.07 -3.31 -8.67
CA ALA A 195 -7.89 -3.95 -9.71
C ALA A 195 -9.31 -4.28 -9.20
N TRP A 196 -9.44 -4.67 -7.93
CA TRP A 196 -10.72 -4.92 -7.27
C TRP A 196 -11.56 -3.64 -7.17
N ILE A 197 -10.93 -2.54 -6.74
CA ILE A 197 -11.57 -1.22 -6.58
C ILE A 197 -12.14 -0.74 -7.91
N VAL A 198 -11.38 -0.75 -9.01
CA VAL A 198 -11.88 -0.27 -10.30
C VAL A 198 -12.96 -1.17 -10.91
N GLY A 199 -13.08 -2.42 -10.45
CA GLY A 199 -14.19 -3.31 -10.77
C GLY A 199 -15.46 -3.07 -9.92
N LYS A 200 -15.32 -2.37 -8.78
CA LYS A 200 -16.43 -2.08 -7.84
C LYS A 200 -16.96 -0.65 -7.94
N THR A 201 -16.16 0.30 -8.42
CA THR A 201 -16.53 1.72 -8.48
C THR A 201 -15.86 2.41 -9.68
N ASP A 202 -16.54 3.42 -10.21
CA ASP A 202 -16.06 4.28 -11.31
C ASP A 202 -15.55 5.66 -10.82
N ARG A 203 -15.35 5.82 -9.50
CA ARG A 203 -14.91 7.08 -8.87
C ARG A 203 -13.54 7.55 -9.34
N PHE A 204 -12.65 6.62 -9.73
CA PHE A 204 -11.27 6.92 -10.07
C PHE A 204 -11.10 7.23 -11.56
N LYS A 205 -10.38 8.30 -11.87
CA LYS A 205 -10.13 8.77 -13.25
C LYS A 205 -9.08 7.93 -13.97
N ALA A 206 -8.15 7.36 -13.22
CA ALA A 206 -7.20 6.37 -13.73
C ALA A 206 -6.67 5.51 -12.57
N ALA A 207 -6.16 4.34 -12.92
CA ALA A 207 -5.53 3.40 -12.02
C ALA A 207 -4.17 2.95 -12.54
N ALA A 208 -3.23 2.65 -11.63
CA ALA A 208 -1.98 1.98 -11.95
C ALA A 208 -1.87 0.69 -11.12
N VAL A 209 -1.99 -0.44 -11.77
CA VAL A 209 -2.01 -1.78 -11.16
C VAL A 209 -0.65 -2.43 -11.39
N ALA A 210 0.15 -2.56 -10.35
CA ALA A 210 1.50 -3.12 -10.46
C ALA A 210 1.53 -4.55 -9.92
N LYS A 211 2.04 -5.49 -10.73
CA LYS A 211 2.25 -6.91 -10.38
C LYS A 211 1.08 -7.50 -9.55
N PRO A 212 -0.15 -7.49 -10.10
CA PRO A 212 -1.34 -7.92 -9.38
C PRO A 212 -1.52 -9.43 -9.37
N VAL A 213 -2.42 -9.91 -8.51
CA VAL A 213 -3.15 -11.16 -8.71
C VAL A 213 -4.53 -10.81 -9.27
N ILE A 214 -4.89 -11.38 -10.39
CA ILE A 214 -6.13 -11.07 -11.12
C ILE A 214 -7.09 -12.24 -11.12
N ASN A 215 -6.56 -13.44 -11.19
CA ASN A 215 -7.30 -14.69 -11.21
C ASN A 215 -6.70 -15.66 -10.18
N TRP A 216 -7.33 -15.77 -9.02
CA TRP A 216 -6.81 -16.59 -7.93
C TRP A 216 -6.62 -18.06 -8.32
N ALA A 217 -7.46 -18.61 -9.20
CA ALA A 217 -7.34 -20.01 -9.64
C ALA A 217 -6.07 -20.26 -10.46
N SER A 218 -5.71 -19.35 -11.38
CA SER A 218 -4.45 -19.46 -12.12
C SER A 218 -3.25 -19.13 -11.24
N PHE A 219 -3.38 -18.12 -10.38
CA PHE A 219 -2.31 -17.65 -9.51
C PHE A 219 -1.79 -18.73 -8.55
N VAL A 220 -2.69 -19.41 -7.81
CA VAL A 220 -2.28 -20.46 -6.86
C VAL A 220 -1.65 -21.70 -7.52
N LEU A 221 -1.74 -21.80 -8.86
CA LEU A 221 -1.15 -22.90 -9.61
C LEU A 221 0.14 -22.51 -10.37
N THR A 222 0.47 -21.21 -10.41
CA THR A 222 1.62 -20.70 -11.19
C THR A 222 2.64 -19.90 -10.35
N ALA A 223 2.24 -19.38 -9.19
CA ALA A 223 3.13 -18.62 -8.31
C ALA A 223 4.17 -19.50 -7.61
N ASP A 224 5.30 -18.92 -7.23
CA ASP A 224 6.38 -19.61 -6.51
C ASP A 224 6.00 -20.08 -5.10
N LEU A 225 5.04 -19.42 -4.43
CA LEU A 225 4.46 -19.79 -3.13
C LEU A 225 3.04 -20.37 -3.26
N ASN A 226 2.80 -21.16 -4.30
CA ASN A 226 1.47 -21.68 -4.64
C ASN A 226 0.73 -22.34 -3.47
N TYR A 227 1.37 -23.28 -2.76
CA TYR A 227 0.78 -23.99 -1.62
C TYR A 227 0.38 -23.05 -0.49
N TYR A 228 1.24 -22.08 -0.15
CA TYR A 228 0.94 -21.08 0.86
C TYR A 228 -0.33 -20.28 0.52
N PHE A 229 -0.45 -19.80 -0.70
CA PHE A 229 -1.59 -18.97 -1.10
C PHE A 229 -2.90 -19.76 -1.12
N ALA A 230 -2.88 -21.00 -1.61
CA ALA A 230 -4.07 -21.85 -1.64
C ALA A 230 -4.58 -22.16 -0.22
N THR A 231 -3.68 -22.49 0.71
CA THR A 231 -4.06 -22.87 2.08
C THR A 231 -4.39 -21.66 2.97
N THR A 232 -3.76 -20.51 2.73
CA THR A 232 -3.99 -19.31 3.57
C THR A 232 -5.24 -18.55 3.16
N TRP A 233 -5.51 -18.46 1.83
CA TRP A 233 -6.61 -17.61 1.36
C TRP A 233 -7.90 -18.36 1.03
N PHE A 234 -7.88 -19.69 0.86
CA PHE A 234 -9.05 -20.43 0.36
C PHE A 234 -9.43 -21.67 1.16
N ASP A 235 -8.51 -22.28 1.89
CA ASP A 235 -8.72 -23.54 2.64
C ASP A 235 -9.19 -24.73 1.77
N THR A 236 -9.30 -24.53 0.46
CA THR A 236 -9.69 -25.54 -0.54
C THR A 236 -8.85 -25.36 -1.80
N ALA A 237 -8.75 -26.40 -2.61
CA ALA A 237 -8.10 -26.29 -3.92
C ALA A 237 -9.08 -25.74 -5.00
N PRO A 238 -8.58 -25.11 -6.08
CA PRO A 238 -9.46 -24.54 -7.13
C PRO A 238 -10.42 -25.57 -7.78
N TRP A 239 -10.03 -26.83 -7.87
CA TRP A 239 -10.88 -27.89 -8.43
C TRP A 239 -11.93 -28.41 -7.46
N GLU A 240 -11.86 -28.05 -6.18
CA GLU A 240 -12.85 -28.41 -5.15
C GLU A 240 -13.91 -27.32 -5.00
N ASP A 241 -13.51 -26.03 -5.06
CA ASP A 241 -14.41 -24.88 -4.98
C ASP A 241 -13.93 -23.73 -5.88
N ILE A 242 -14.11 -23.87 -7.17
CA ILE A 242 -13.72 -22.82 -8.15
C ILE A 242 -14.49 -21.52 -7.95
N GLN A 243 -15.70 -21.59 -7.39
CA GLN A 243 -16.56 -20.41 -7.23
C GLN A 243 -15.97 -19.45 -6.19
N SER A 244 -15.45 -19.93 -5.07
CA SER A 244 -14.81 -19.08 -4.06
C SER A 244 -13.57 -18.36 -4.60
N TYR A 245 -12.81 -19.01 -5.49
CA TYR A 245 -11.69 -18.41 -6.18
C TYR A 245 -12.13 -17.32 -7.17
N TRP A 246 -13.18 -17.62 -7.95
CA TRP A 246 -13.71 -16.68 -8.93
C TRP A 246 -14.30 -15.43 -8.27
N ASP A 247 -15.12 -15.59 -7.24
CA ASP A 247 -15.83 -14.50 -6.57
C ASP A 247 -14.89 -13.48 -5.93
N ARG A 248 -13.66 -13.90 -5.59
CA ARG A 248 -12.62 -13.03 -5.05
C ARG A 248 -11.55 -12.60 -6.06
N SER A 249 -11.66 -13.05 -7.30
CA SER A 249 -10.76 -12.65 -8.39
C SER A 249 -11.16 -11.29 -8.96
N PRO A 250 -10.26 -10.29 -9.06
CA PRO A 250 -10.55 -9.05 -9.77
C PRO A 250 -11.06 -9.26 -11.20
N LEU A 251 -10.64 -10.35 -11.86
CA LEU A 251 -11.10 -10.71 -13.20
C LEU A 251 -12.61 -10.93 -13.26
N SER A 252 -13.25 -11.40 -12.20
CA SER A 252 -14.71 -11.58 -12.14
C SER A 252 -15.47 -10.26 -12.29
N LEU A 253 -14.85 -9.16 -11.91
CA LEU A 253 -15.42 -7.81 -11.94
C LEU A 253 -15.04 -7.01 -13.20
N VAL A 254 -14.19 -7.55 -14.08
CA VAL A 254 -13.69 -6.81 -15.25
C VAL A 254 -14.80 -6.29 -16.16
N GLY A 255 -15.96 -6.96 -16.15
CA GLY A 255 -17.18 -6.52 -16.84
C GLY A 255 -17.68 -5.13 -16.45
N ASN A 256 -17.35 -4.65 -15.26
CA ASN A 256 -17.78 -3.35 -14.72
C ASN A 256 -16.72 -2.25 -14.92
N VAL A 257 -15.47 -2.62 -15.27
CA VAL A 257 -14.37 -1.65 -15.35
C VAL A 257 -14.59 -0.67 -16.50
N SER A 258 -14.55 0.60 -16.19
CA SER A 258 -14.52 1.73 -17.14
C SER A 258 -13.29 2.62 -16.93
N THR A 259 -12.61 2.50 -15.80
CA THR A 259 -11.45 3.31 -15.43
C THR A 259 -10.24 2.97 -16.30
N PRO A 260 -9.61 3.93 -16.99
CA PRO A 260 -8.33 3.75 -17.67
C PRO A 260 -7.29 3.16 -16.70
N THR A 261 -6.64 2.07 -17.09
CA THR A 261 -5.83 1.28 -16.17
C THR A 261 -4.46 0.94 -16.76
N LEU A 262 -3.40 1.53 -16.21
CA LEU A 262 -2.02 1.14 -16.51
C LEU A 262 -1.68 -0.17 -15.79
N LEU A 263 -1.05 -1.10 -16.49
CA LEU A 263 -0.60 -2.38 -15.97
C LEU A 263 0.93 -2.48 -16.00
N LEU A 264 1.53 -2.92 -14.91
CA LEU A 264 2.99 -3.03 -14.74
C LEU A 264 3.36 -4.37 -14.08
N THR A 265 4.21 -5.16 -14.69
CA THR A 265 4.77 -6.39 -14.09
C THR A 265 6.14 -6.69 -14.69
N GLY A 266 7.05 -7.18 -13.88
CA GLY A 266 8.33 -7.70 -14.35
C GLY A 266 8.15 -9.05 -15.08
N GLU A 267 8.86 -9.24 -16.19
CA GLU A 267 8.80 -10.49 -16.96
C GLU A 267 9.16 -11.74 -16.14
N LEU A 268 10.08 -11.57 -15.17
CA LEU A 268 10.57 -12.64 -14.30
C LEU A 268 10.02 -12.55 -12.86
N ASP A 269 8.83 -11.98 -12.71
CA ASP A 269 8.14 -11.99 -11.42
C ASP A 269 7.46 -13.34 -11.21
N TYR A 270 8.07 -14.21 -10.41
CA TYR A 270 7.53 -15.52 -10.07
C TYR A 270 6.58 -15.49 -8.87
N ARG A 271 6.51 -14.38 -8.13
CA ARG A 271 5.58 -14.19 -7.02
C ARG A 271 4.19 -13.82 -7.51
N THR A 272 4.13 -12.87 -8.45
CA THR A 272 2.92 -12.48 -9.16
C THR A 272 3.20 -12.61 -10.67
N PRO A 273 3.02 -13.83 -11.21
CA PRO A 273 3.44 -14.14 -12.58
C PRO A 273 2.83 -13.18 -13.61
N ILE A 274 3.60 -12.84 -14.64
CA ILE A 274 3.20 -11.90 -15.69
C ILE A 274 1.87 -12.31 -16.36
N SER A 275 1.56 -13.60 -16.38
CA SER A 275 0.29 -14.13 -16.90
C SER A 275 -0.96 -13.56 -16.21
N GLU A 276 -0.84 -13.15 -14.93
CA GLU A 276 -1.94 -12.48 -14.22
C GLU A 276 -2.21 -11.09 -14.85
N THR A 277 -1.15 -10.33 -15.09
CA THR A 277 -1.24 -9.02 -15.74
C THR A 277 -1.75 -9.15 -17.20
N GLU A 278 -1.27 -10.15 -17.94
CA GLU A 278 -1.70 -10.41 -19.32
C GLU A 278 -3.19 -10.76 -19.41
N GLN A 279 -3.72 -11.58 -18.51
CA GLN A 279 -5.14 -11.88 -18.42
C GLN A 279 -5.98 -10.60 -18.28
N TYR A 280 -5.56 -9.70 -17.37
CA TYR A 280 -6.30 -8.46 -17.14
C TYR A 280 -6.19 -7.50 -18.31
N TYR A 281 -4.99 -7.36 -18.88
CA TYR A 281 -4.76 -6.56 -20.09
C TYR A 281 -5.69 -7.00 -21.24
N GLN A 282 -5.70 -8.29 -21.55
CA GLN A 282 -6.56 -8.81 -22.62
C GLN A 282 -8.04 -8.58 -22.32
N ALA A 283 -8.48 -8.79 -21.08
CA ALA A 283 -9.86 -8.59 -20.68
C ALA A 283 -10.28 -7.11 -20.84
N LEU A 284 -9.44 -6.16 -20.38
CA LEU A 284 -9.67 -4.72 -20.54
C LEU A 284 -9.70 -4.31 -22.02
N LYS A 285 -8.78 -4.83 -22.85
CA LYS A 285 -8.79 -4.59 -24.31
C LYS A 285 -10.06 -5.10 -24.98
N HIS A 286 -10.53 -6.30 -24.63
CA HIS A 286 -11.81 -6.84 -25.13
C HIS A 286 -13.00 -5.97 -24.72
N ARG A 287 -12.94 -5.32 -23.58
CA ARG A 287 -13.94 -4.39 -23.08
C ARG A 287 -13.85 -3.00 -23.71
N GLY A 288 -12.77 -2.70 -24.45
CA GLY A 288 -12.51 -1.36 -24.99
C GLY A 288 -12.09 -0.34 -23.93
N VAL A 289 -11.64 -0.80 -22.75
CA VAL A 289 -11.08 0.06 -21.72
C VAL A 289 -9.66 0.44 -22.13
N ASP A 290 -9.30 1.70 -21.91
CA ASP A 290 -7.96 2.20 -22.17
C ASP A 290 -6.94 1.59 -21.18
N THR A 291 -5.93 0.90 -21.73
CA THR A 291 -4.94 0.14 -20.95
C THR A 291 -3.66 -0.11 -21.78
#